data_3eb10fe91481ac551b925c22cb018d37
#
_entry.id   3eb10fe91481ac551b925c22cb018d37
#
_cell.length_a   1.000
_cell.length_b   1.000
_cell.length_c   1.000
_cell.angle_alpha   90.00
_cell.angle_beta   90.00
_cell.angle_gamma   90.00
#
_symmetry.space_group_name_H-M   'P 1'
#
loop_
_entity.id
_entity.type
_entity.pdbx_description
1 polymer ?
#
loop_
_entity_poly.entity_id
_entity_poly.type
_entity_poly.pdbx_seq_one_letter_code
_entity_poly.pdbx_strand_id
1 'polypeptide(L)'
;MSYASRSIAGEFTRLIDKKVMVRLADGKVYIGKLLSYDPTSFHIVLGDAEGSDGSKFYRVIINGSKISEILVHEQPLFDAEEFASILVSKLNLRPDLVKVLHDANIVVVYDRIKVSESGVEGTGSFAQRIYEVYVEYIENKKKGAK
;
A
#
# COMPACT_ATOMS: atom_id res chain seq x y z
N MET A 1 1.80 4.82 19.33
CA MET A 1 1.77 3.99 18.12
C MET A 1 3.11 3.31 17.94
N SER A 2 3.11 2.04 17.67
CA SER A 2 4.35 1.28 17.56
C SER A 2 4.75 1.05 16.10
N TYR A 3 5.94 1.48 15.72
CA TYR A 3 6.47 1.19 14.40
C TYR A 3 6.88 -0.28 14.26
N ALA A 4 7.05 -0.98 15.38
CA ALA A 4 7.40 -2.40 15.35
C ALA A 4 6.32 -3.29 14.72
N SER A 5 5.07 -2.79 14.62
CA SER A 5 4.00 -3.54 13.99
C SER A 5 4.01 -3.44 12.46
N ARG A 6 4.82 -2.56 11.88
CA ARG A 6 4.94 -2.44 10.42
C ARG A 6 5.97 -3.44 9.92
N SER A 7 5.54 -4.30 9.02
CA SER A 7 6.39 -5.35 8.46
C SER A 7 6.86 -4.97 7.06
N ILE A 8 7.87 -5.68 6.57
CA ILE A 8 8.31 -5.54 5.18
C ILE A 8 7.17 -5.95 4.24
N ALA A 9 6.44 -7.02 4.58
CA ALA A 9 5.29 -7.43 3.77
C ALA A 9 4.25 -6.32 3.69
N GLY A 10 4.00 -5.63 4.78
CA GLY A 10 3.07 -4.49 4.79
C GLY A 10 3.56 -3.34 3.91
N GLU A 11 4.87 -3.07 3.90
CA GLU A 11 5.43 -2.06 3.01
C GLU A 11 5.21 -2.44 1.55
N PHE A 12 5.45 -3.70 1.19
CA PHE A 12 5.19 -4.17 -0.18
C PHE A 12 3.71 -4.03 -0.55
N THR A 13 2.82 -4.37 0.37
CA THR A 13 1.38 -4.30 0.09
C THR A 13 0.95 -2.87 -0.26
N ARG A 14 1.54 -1.88 0.39
CA ARG A 14 1.23 -0.48 0.09
C ARG A 14 1.72 -0.05 -1.29
N LEU A 15 2.67 -0.77 -1.85
CA LEU A 15 3.27 -0.43 -3.14
C LEU A 15 2.62 -1.14 -4.32
N ILE A 16 1.67 -2.04 -4.06
CA ILE A 16 0.94 -2.72 -5.14
C ILE A 16 0.28 -1.66 -6.04
N ASP A 17 0.43 -1.85 -7.34
CA ASP A 17 -0.05 -0.95 -8.40
C ASP A 17 0.68 0.39 -8.47
N LYS A 18 1.77 0.55 -7.73
CA LYS A 18 2.60 1.74 -7.79
C LYS A 18 3.83 1.50 -8.66
N LYS A 19 4.33 2.57 -9.25
CA LYS A 19 5.54 2.52 -10.07
C LYS A 19 6.77 2.46 -9.17
N VAL A 20 7.62 1.46 -9.40
CA VAL A 20 8.83 1.28 -8.62
C VAL A 20 10.03 1.12 -9.53
N MET A 21 11.20 1.44 -9.00
CA MET A 21 12.48 1.18 -9.65
C MET A 21 13.17 0.06 -8.87
N VAL A 22 13.56 -1.01 -9.58
CA VAL A 22 14.19 -2.16 -8.96
C VAL A 22 15.62 -2.26 -9.48
N ARG A 23 16.58 -2.22 -8.58
CA ARG A 23 18.00 -2.39 -8.91
C ARG A 23 18.45 -3.77 -8.50
N LEU A 24 19.08 -4.48 -9.43
CA LEU A 24 19.58 -5.82 -9.19
C LEU A 24 21.05 -5.80 -8.83
N ALA A 25 21.52 -6.90 -8.23
CA ALA A 25 22.90 -7.03 -7.76
C ALA A 25 23.91 -6.90 -8.90
N ASP A 26 23.53 -7.27 -10.13
CA ASP A 26 24.41 -7.17 -11.29
C ASP A 26 24.37 -5.80 -11.97
N GLY A 27 23.63 -4.85 -11.40
CA GLY A 27 23.55 -3.49 -11.91
C GLY A 27 22.38 -3.22 -12.86
N LYS A 28 21.63 -4.26 -13.24
CA LYS A 28 20.43 -4.05 -14.07
C LYS A 28 19.39 -3.28 -13.29
N VAL A 29 18.63 -2.45 -13.99
CA VAL A 29 17.56 -1.66 -13.39
C VAL A 29 16.29 -1.85 -14.21
N TYR A 30 15.17 -2.05 -13.51
CA TYR A 30 13.87 -2.12 -14.13
C TYR A 30 12.94 -1.12 -13.47
N ILE A 31 12.11 -0.46 -14.26
CA ILE A 31 11.08 0.45 -13.77
C ILE A 31 9.75 -0.08 -14.24
N GLY A 32 8.80 -0.26 -13.34
CA GLY A 32 7.48 -0.76 -13.70
C GLY A 32 6.52 -0.72 -12.54
N LYS A 33 5.30 -1.15 -12.81
CA LYS A 33 4.26 -1.21 -11.79
C LYS A 33 4.41 -2.51 -10.98
N LEU A 34 4.50 -2.38 -9.66
CA LEU A 34 4.56 -3.58 -8.81
C LEU A 34 3.17 -4.21 -8.75
N LEU A 35 3.04 -5.40 -9.32
CA LEU A 35 1.76 -6.09 -9.38
C LEU A 35 1.55 -7.07 -8.22
N SER A 36 2.60 -7.76 -7.83
CA SER A 36 2.51 -8.70 -6.72
C SER A 36 3.90 -9.02 -6.19
N TYR A 37 3.92 -9.66 -5.03
CA TYR A 37 5.15 -10.13 -4.41
C TYR A 37 4.85 -11.37 -3.59
N ASP A 38 5.88 -12.19 -3.37
CA ASP A 38 5.78 -13.34 -2.48
C ASP A 38 6.36 -12.93 -1.12
N PRO A 39 5.57 -12.97 -0.04
CA PRO A 39 6.05 -12.49 1.28
C PRO A 39 7.15 -13.35 1.90
N THR A 40 7.40 -14.55 1.36
CA THR A 40 8.45 -15.44 1.87
C THR A 40 9.76 -15.22 1.13
N SER A 41 9.73 -15.26 -0.19
CA SER A 41 10.93 -15.17 -1.04
C SER A 41 11.25 -13.77 -1.51
N PHE A 42 10.24 -12.89 -1.48
CA PHE A 42 10.29 -11.55 -2.05
C PHE A 42 10.55 -11.52 -3.56
N HIS A 43 10.20 -12.62 -4.24
CA HIS A 43 10.08 -12.56 -5.70
C HIS A 43 8.96 -11.57 -6.03
N ILE A 44 9.15 -10.78 -7.06
CA ILE A 44 8.18 -9.76 -7.42
C ILE A 44 7.80 -9.85 -8.90
N VAL A 45 6.63 -9.30 -9.22
CA VAL A 45 6.16 -9.20 -10.60
C VAL A 45 5.96 -7.72 -10.91
N LEU A 46 6.62 -7.25 -11.97
CA LEU A 46 6.41 -5.90 -12.48
C LEU A 46 5.60 -5.96 -13.76
N GLY A 47 4.66 -5.03 -13.91
CA GLY A 47 3.88 -4.86 -15.12
C GLY A 47 4.34 -3.65 -15.90
N ASP A 48 4.23 -3.74 -17.22
CA ASP A 48 4.61 -2.65 -18.12
C ASP A 48 5.98 -2.10 -17.76
N ALA A 49 6.95 -2.99 -17.68
CA ALA A 49 8.28 -2.68 -17.18
C ALA A 49 9.22 -2.24 -18.28
N GLU A 50 10.17 -1.40 -17.93
CA GLU A 50 11.20 -0.93 -18.83
C GLU A 50 12.56 -1.18 -18.20
N GLY A 51 13.48 -1.78 -18.97
CA GLY A 51 14.85 -1.99 -18.53
C GLY A 51 15.70 -0.74 -18.76
N SER A 52 16.86 -0.72 -18.12
CA SER A 52 17.78 0.43 -18.24
C SER A 52 18.32 0.61 -19.66
N ASP A 53 18.25 -0.41 -20.50
CA ASP A 53 18.65 -0.34 -21.90
C ASP A 53 17.51 0.11 -22.83
N GLY A 54 16.35 0.46 -22.27
CA GLY A 54 15.17 0.87 -23.05
C GLY A 54 14.26 -0.26 -23.47
N SER A 55 14.61 -1.50 -23.15
CA SER A 55 13.76 -2.66 -23.45
C SER A 55 12.45 -2.57 -22.70
N LYS A 56 11.34 -2.94 -23.35
CA LYS A 56 10.01 -2.90 -22.73
C LYS A 56 9.45 -4.29 -22.63
N PHE A 57 8.82 -4.56 -21.47
CA PHE A 57 8.29 -5.90 -21.17
C PHE A 57 6.87 -5.76 -20.61
N TYR A 58 5.98 -6.62 -21.08
CA TYR A 58 4.64 -6.72 -20.53
C TYR A 58 4.70 -7.12 -19.04
N ARG A 59 5.57 -8.08 -18.72
CA ARG A 59 5.79 -8.54 -17.34
C ARG A 59 7.26 -8.87 -17.16
N VAL A 60 7.76 -8.57 -15.95
CA VAL A 60 9.08 -9.02 -15.51
C VAL A 60 8.90 -9.66 -14.15
N ILE A 61 9.32 -10.92 -14.04
CA ILE A 61 9.33 -11.60 -12.75
C ILE A 61 10.77 -11.61 -12.28
N ILE A 62 11.01 -11.03 -11.11
CA ILE A 62 12.35 -10.84 -10.59
C ILE A 62 12.55 -11.71 -9.36
N ASN A 63 13.64 -12.48 -9.38
CA ASN A 63 14.04 -13.30 -8.24
C ASN A 63 14.44 -12.38 -7.08
N GLY A 64 13.79 -12.55 -5.93
CA GLY A 64 14.03 -11.70 -4.77
C GLY A 64 15.49 -11.71 -4.31
N SER A 65 16.18 -12.84 -4.48
CA SER A 65 17.60 -12.94 -4.07
C SER A 65 18.54 -12.09 -4.92
N LYS A 66 18.07 -11.61 -6.07
CA LYS A 66 18.88 -10.77 -6.97
C LYS A 66 18.63 -9.29 -6.79
N ILE A 67 17.66 -8.92 -5.97
CA ILE A 67 17.29 -7.53 -5.76
C ILE A 67 18.23 -6.88 -4.73
N SER A 68 18.86 -5.78 -5.12
CA SER A 68 19.64 -4.96 -4.19
C SER A 68 18.75 -3.99 -3.44
N GLU A 69 17.88 -3.31 -4.18
CA GLU A 69 16.99 -2.32 -3.59
C GLU A 69 15.80 -2.04 -4.48
N ILE A 70 14.73 -1.60 -3.87
CA ILE A 70 13.52 -1.14 -4.56
C ILE A 70 13.30 0.29 -4.14
N LEU A 71 13.21 1.18 -5.12
CA LEU A 71 13.10 2.62 -4.88
C LEU A 71 11.73 3.10 -5.32
N VAL A 72 11.09 3.88 -4.49
CA VAL A 72 9.73 4.38 -4.75
C VAL A 72 9.73 5.88 -4.52
N HIS A 73 9.34 6.63 -5.55
CA HIS A 73 9.27 8.09 -5.45
C HIS A 73 7.91 8.58 -4.96
N GLU A 74 6.84 7.85 -5.30
CA GLU A 74 5.49 8.29 -4.99
C GLU A 74 5.01 7.69 -3.68
N GLN A 75 4.47 8.55 -2.80
CA GLN A 75 3.85 8.08 -1.57
C GLN A 75 2.49 7.46 -1.91
N PRO A 76 2.17 6.27 -1.40
CA PRO A 76 0.84 5.70 -1.59
C PRO A 76 -0.23 6.60 -0.99
N LEU A 77 -1.41 6.66 -1.62
CA LEU A 77 -2.49 7.51 -1.15
C LEU A 77 -3.12 7.01 0.13
N PHE A 78 -3.20 5.70 0.31
CA PHE A 78 -3.83 5.13 1.50
C PHE A 78 -2.82 4.41 2.38
N ASP A 79 -2.75 4.80 3.65
CA ASP A 79 -1.95 4.13 4.67
C ASP A 79 -2.92 3.75 5.79
N ALA A 80 -3.11 2.45 6.00
CA ALA A 80 -4.11 1.94 6.94
C ALA A 80 -3.87 2.44 8.37
N GLU A 81 -2.61 2.44 8.82
CA GLU A 81 -2.28 2.87 10.17
C GLU A 81 -2.63 4.34 10.39
N GLU A 82 -2.27 5.19 9.42
CA GLU A 82 -2.57 6.61 9.48
C GLU A 82 -4.08 6.85 9.45
N PHE A 83 -4.79 6.14 8.56
CA PHE A 83 -6.23 6.30 8.46
C PHE A 83 -6.95 5.84 9.72
N ALA A 84 -6.50 4.74 10.32
CA ALA A 84 -7.10 4.26 11.59
C ALA A 84 -6.99 5.31 12.68
N SER A 85 -5.85 5.98 12.79
CA SER A 85 -5.67 7.05 13.77
C SER A 85 -6.62 8.22 13.51
N ILE A 86 -6.82 8.56 12.25
CA ILE A 86 -7.74 9.64 11.87
C ILE A 86 -9.18 9.26 12.21
N LEU A 87 -9.59 8.01 11.94
CA LEU A 87 -10.94 7.55 12.28
C LEU A 87 -11.21 7.63 13.77
N VAL A 88 -10.27 7.14 14.57
CA VAL A 88 -10.43 7.16 16.03
C VAL A 88 -10.62 8.59 16.51
N SER A 89 -9.83 9.51 15.99
CA SER A 89 -9.88 10.92 16.38
C SER A 89 -11.17 11.60 15.91
N LYS A 90 -11.51 11.46 14.62
CA LYS A 90 -12.64 12.19 14.02
C LYS A 90 -14.00 11.66 14.44
N LEU A 91 -14.14 10.35 14.55
CA LEU A 91 -15.42 9.73 14.91
C LEU A 91 -15.49 9.33 16.38
N ASN A 92 -14.44 9.63 17.13
CA ASN A 92 -14.39 9.35 18.56
C ASN A 92 -14.65 7.87 18.86
N LEU A 93 -13.98 6.99 18.11
CA LEU A 93 -14.17 5.56 18.22
C LEU A 93 -13.25 4.96 19.31
N ARG A 94 -13.63 3.78 19.79
CA ARG A 94 -12.77 3.03 20.69
C ARG A 94 -11.59 2.45 19.90
N PRO A 95 -10.35 2.75 20.30
CA PRO A 95 -9.18 2.26 19.55
C PRO A 95 -9.11 0.74 19.45
N ASP A 96 -9.59 0.02 20.45
CA ASP A 96 -9.54 -1.44 20.46
C ASP A 96 -10.47 -2.08 19.43
N LEU A 97 -11.43 -1.32 18.89
CA LEU A 97 -12.37 -1.80 17.89
C LEU A 97 -11.98 -1.37 16.46
N VAL A 98 -10.88 -0.64 16.33
CA VAL A 98 -10.33 -0.24 15.03
C VAL A 98 -9.02 -0.98 14.84
N LYS A 99 -9.05 -2.03 14.02
CA LYS A 99 -7.91 -2.92 13.82
C LYS A 99 -7.22 -2.62 12.51
N VAL A 100 -5.90 -2.69 12.51
CA VAL A 100 -5.10 -2.49 11.31
C VAL A 100 -4.46 -3.82 10.93
N LEU A 101 -4.73 -4.27 9.72
CA LEU A 101 -4.07 -5.43 9.14
C LEU A 101 -2.91 -4.91 8.31
N HIS A 102 -1.73 -4.82 8.92
CA HIS A 102 -0.58 -4.15 8.32
C HIS A 102 -0.14 -4.78 7.01
N ASP A 103 -0.11 -6.10 6.94
CA ASP A 103 0.36 -6.80 5.75
C ASP A 103 -0.61 -6.65 4.57
N ALA A 104 -1.88 -6.41 4.84
CA ALA A 104 -2.89 -6.20 3.80
C ALA A 104 -3.18 -4.73 3.55
N ASN A 105 -2.69 -3.84 4.41
CA ASN A 105 -2.99 -2.40 4.36
C ASN A 105 -4.49 -2.14 4.41
N ILE A 106 -5.16 -2.75 5.38
CA ILE A 106 -6.62 -2.68 5.55
C ILE A 106 -6.92 -2.27 6.99
N VAL A 107 -7.95 -1.45 7.15
CA VAL A 107 -8.52 -1.13 8.47
C VAL A 107 -9.84 -1.87 8.59
N VAL A 108 -10.03 -2.57 9.72
CA VAL A 108 -11.29 -3.24 10.03
C VAL A 108 -11.91 -2.53 11.22
N VAL A 109 -13.12 -2.00 11.03
CA VAL A 109 -13.82 -1.22 12.04
C VAL A 109 -14.97 -2.06 12.57
N TYR A 110 -14.97 -2.33 13.88
CA TYR A 110 -16.01 -3.08 14.59
C TYR A 110 -16.32 -4.44 13.95
N ASP A 111 -15.28 -5.07 13.38
CA ASP A 111 -15.36 -6.38 12.71
C ASP A 111 -16.38 -6.45 11.57
N ARG A 112 -16.83 -5.31 11.06
CA ARG A 112 -17.88 -5.27 10.02
C ARG A 112 -17.53 -4.44 8.80
N ILE A 113 -16.74 -3.39 8.98
CA ILE A 113 -16.43 -2.46 7.90
C ILE A 113 -14.95 -2.55 7.58
N LYS A 114 -14.64 -2.71 6.30
CA LYS A 114 -13.25 -2.76 5.84
C LYS A 114 -12.94 -1.55 5.00
N VAL A 115 -11.78 -0.95 5.24
CA VAL A 115 -11.30 0.20 4.47
C VAL A 115 -9.93 -0.12 3.90
N SER A 116 -9.77 0.11 2.62
CA SER A 116 -8.50 -0.14 1.92
C SER A 116 -8.30 0.95 0.87
N GLU A 117 -7.22 0.83 0.11
CA GLU A 117 -6.99 1.75 -1.01
C GLU A 117 -8.12 1.71 -2.03
N SER A 118 -8.80 0.59 -2.15
CA SER A 118 -9.93 0.46 -3.11
C SER A 118 -11.24 1.04 -2.58
N GLY A 119 -11.32 1.41 -1.32
CA GLY A 119 -12.52 2.08 -0.79
C GLY A 119 -13.01 1.48 0.51
N VAL A 120 -14.25 1.77 0.82
CA VAL A 120 -14.91 1.34 2.05
C VAL A 120 -15.92 0.25 1.71
N GLU A 121 -15.79 -0.90 2.38
CA GLU A 121 -16.73 -2.02 2.24
C GLU A 121 -17.56 -2.16 3.51
N GLY A 122 -18.86 -2.05 3.35
CA GLY A 122 -19.81 -2.15 4.47
C GLY A 122 -21.08 -1.39 4.13
N THR A 123 -22.09 -1.58 4.97
CA THR A 123 -23.40 -0.95 4.75
C THR A 123 -23.88 -0.26 6.02
N GLY A 124 -24.84 0.64 5.86
CA GLY A 124 -25.46 1.35 6.97
C GLY A 124 -24.90 2.75 7.17
N SER A 125 -25.49 3.49 8.11
CA SER A 125 -25.11 4.87 8.37
C SER A 125 -23.70 5.03 8.90
N PHE A 126 -23.24 4.05 9.67
CA PHE A 126 -21.87 4.10 10.19
C PHE A 126 -20.84 3.94 9.08
N ALA A 127 -21.09 3.03 8.13
CA ALA A 127 -20.21 2.88 6.98
C ALA A 127 -20.18 4.17 6.15
N GLN A 128 -21.32 4.84 6.02
CA GLN A 128 -21.39 6.11 5.31
C GLN A 128 -20.55 7.20 5.98
N ARG A 129 -20.57 7.26 7.31
CA ARG A 129 -19.74 8.21 8.05
C ARG A 129 -18.26 7.93 7.85
N ILE A 130 -17.87 6.66 7.84
CA ILE A 130 -16.49 6.27 7.57
C ILE A 130 -16.11 6.65 6.14
N TYR A 131 -17.00 6.45 5.20
CA TYR A 131 -16.77 6.81 3.80
C TYR A 131 -16.50 8.30 3.65
N GLU A 132 -17.22 9.14 4.36
CA GLU A 132 -17.01 10.59 4.30
C GLU A 132 -15.62 10.97 4.81
N VAL A 133 -15.17 10.33 5.90
CA VAL A 133 -13.82 10.56 6.40
C VAL A 133 -12.77 10.07 5.40
N TYR A 134 -13.04 8.93 4.77
CA TYR A 134 -12.15 8.34 3.78
C TYR A 134 -11.97 9.27 2.58
N VAL A 135 -13.05 9.80 2.04
CA VAL A 135 -12.98 10.71 0.89
C VAL A 135 -12.16 11.94 1.21
N GLU A 136 -12.40 12.54 2.38
CA GLU A 136 -11.62 13.70 2.81
C GLU A 136 -10.15 13.36 2.96
N TYR A 137 -9.84 12.19 3.55
CA TYR A 137 -8.47 11.75 3.73
C TYR A 137 -7.75 11.58 2.39
N ILE A 138 -8.38 10.91 1.44
CA ILE A 138 -7.79 10.69 0.11
C ILE A 138 -7.57 12.01 -0.62
N GLU A 139 -8.53 12.93 -0.55
CA GLU A 139 -8.39 14.23 -1.19
C GLU A 139 -7.25 15.05 -0.59
N ASN A 140 -7.09 15.00 0.72
CA ASN A 140 -5.98 15.67 1.38
C ASN A 140 -4.64 15.07 0.98
N LYS A 141 -4.57 13.75 0.80
CA LYS A 141 -3.36 13.09 0.33
C LYS A 141 -3.01 13.51 -1.09
N LYS A 142 -4.00 13.61 -1.96
CA LYS A 142 -3.78 14.07 -3.34
C LYS A 142 -3.24 15.48 -3.38
N LYS A 143 -3.73 16.35 -2.52
CA LYS A 143 -3.26 17.74 -2.44
C LYS A 143 -1.83 17.82 -1.93
N GLY A 144 -1.47 16.95 -0.98
CA GLY A 144 -0.12 16.93 -0.43
C GLY A 144 0.90 16.21 -1.27
N ALA A 145 0.46 15.47 -2.29
CA ALA A 145 1.33 14.60 -3.10
C ALA A 145 1.94 15.31 -4.31
N LYS A 146 1.97 16.60 -4.33
CA LYS A 146 2.54 17.37 -5.45
C LYS A 146 4.04 17.26 -5.52
#